data_dcdd6239ede21d0884459e81b631d46c
#
_entry.id   dcdd6239ede21d0884459e81b631d46c
#
_cell.length_a   1.000
_cell.length_b   1.000
_cell.length_c   1.000
_cell.angle_alpha   90.00
_cell.angle_beta   90.00
_cell.angle_gamma   90.00
#
_symmetry.space_group_name_H-M   'P 1'
#
loop_
_entity.id
_entity.type
_entity.pdbx_description
1 polymer ?
#
loop_
_entity_poly.entity_id
_entity_poly.type
_entity_poly.pdbx_seq_one_letter_code
_entity_poly.pdbx_strand_id
1 'polypeptide(L)'
;IALAYEYSTDFQRASKSLRKFQQRFNVQYPMLITGVTSADSLKTEKTLPQLTPIKAFPTTIFIGKDGKVKKIHSGFEGPGTGARHDLFKEEFEKTITSLLK
;
A
#
# COMPACT_ATOMS: atom_id res chain seq x y z
N ILE A 1 -3.60 4.00 -5.83
CA ILE A 1 -3.16 2.74 -6.46
C ILE A 1 -2.58 1.79 -5.43
N ALA A 2 -2.88 0.52 -5.52
CA ALA A 2 -2.33 -0.50 -4.64
C ALA A 2 -1.44 -1.46 -5.42
N LEU A 3 -0.31 -1.84 -4.81
CA LEU A 3 0.61 -2.83 -5.35
C LEU A 3 0.56 -4.07 -4.46
N ALA A 4 0.22 -5.23 -5.05
CA ALA A 4 0.09 -6.48 -4.31
C ALA A 4 1.36 -7.33 -4.42
N TYR A 5 1.91 -7.68 -3.25
CA TYR A 5 3.03 -8.63 -3.10
C TYR A 5 2.45 -9.90 -2.48
N GLU A 6 2.11 -10.85 -3.33
CA GLU A 6 1.46 -12.08 -2.91
C GLU A 6 2.45 -13.11 -2.38
N TYR A 7 1.93 -14.18 -1.77
CA TYR A 7 2.78 -15.29 -1.29
C TYR A 7 3.25 -16.18 -2.43
N SER A 8 2.62 -16.10 -3.59
CA SER A 8 2.90 -16.92 -4.76
C SER A 8 3.00 -16.05 -6.00
N THR A 9 3.77 -16.52 -7.00
CA THR A 9 3.85 -15.87 -8.31
C THR A 9 2.73 -16.32 -9.26
N ASP A 10 1.81 -17.18 -8.82
CA ASP A 10 0.66 -17.62 -9.60
C ASP A 10 -0.32 -16.46 -9.78
N PHE A 11 -0.34 -15.90 -10.99
CA PHE A 11 -1.17 -14.75 -11.33
C PHE A 11 -2.67 -15.04 -11.17
N GLN A 12 -3.13 -16.22 -11.56
CA GLN A 12 -4.55 -16.56 -11.46
C GLN A 12 -5.02 -16.60 -10.00
N ARG A 13 -4.21 -17.18 -9.14
CA ARG A 13 -4.50 -17.25 -7.71
C ARG A 13 -4.49 -15.86 -7.06
N ALA A 14 -3.50 -15.05 -7.39
CA ALA A 14 -3.41 -13.67 -6.90
C ALA A 14 -4.58 -12.82 -7.39
N SER A 15 -4.94 -12.92 -8.67
CA SER A 15 -6.09 -12.21 -9.24
C SER A 15 -7.39 -12.55 -8.53
N LYS A 16 -7.60 -13.83 -8.22
CA LYS A 16 -8.81 -14.29 -7.54
C LYS A 16 -8.90 -13.70 -6.13
N SER A 17 -7.80 -13.72 -5.39
CA SER A 17 -7.73 -13.14 -4.05
C SER A 17 -8.00 -11.63 -4.07
N LEU A 18 -7.39 -10.91 -5.00
CA LEU A 18 -7.57 -9.46 -5.12
C LEU A 18 -8.99 -9.08 -5.52
N ARG A 19 -9.62 -9.85 -6.41
CA ARG A 19 -11.01 -9.61 -6.79
C ARG A 19 -11.96 -9.75 -5.60
N LYS A 20 -11.76 -10.77 -4.78
CA LYS A 20 -12.54 -10.96 -3.56
C LYS A 20 -12.36 -9.79 -2.59
N PHE A 21 -11.14 -9.34 -2.41
CA PHE A 21 -10.82 -8.18 -1.58
C PHE A 21 -11.49 -6.92 -2.14
N GLN A 22 -11.35 -6.68 -3.43
CA GLN A 22 -11.92 -5.52 -4.11
C GLN A 22 -13.45 -5.47 -3.94
N GLN A 23 -14.12 -6.60 -4.10
CA GLN A 23 -15.57 -6.68 -3.96
C GLN A 23 -16.01 -6.48 -2.51
N ARG A 24 -15.31 -7.10 -1.56
CA ARG A 24 -15.65 -7.02 -0.14
C ARG A 24 -15.54 -5.60 0.40
N PHE A 25 -14.51 -4.87 0.00
CA PHE A 25 -14.22 -3.53 0.51
C PHE A 25 -14.57 -2.41 -0.46
N ASN A 26 -15.22 -2.75 -1.59
CA ASN A 26 -15.64 -1.79 -2.61
C ASN A 26 -14.48 -0.86 -3.05
N VAL A 27 -13.34 -1.45 -3.35
CA VAL A 27 -12.14 -0.70 -3.76
C VAL A 27 -12.32 -0.19 -5.19
N GLN A 28 -12.23 1.12 -5.39
CA GLN A 28 -12.43 1.77 -6.67
C GLN A 28 -11.14 2.27 -7.33
N TYR A 29 -10.01 2.21 -6.63
CA TYR A 29 -8.72 2.58 -7.20
C TYR A 29 -8.02 1.37 -7.82
N PRO A 30 -7.06 1.58 -8.76
CA PRO A 30 -6.34 0.48 -9.39
C PRO A 30 -5.56 -0.37 -8.40
N MET A 31 -5.62 -1.68 -8.59
CA MET A 31 -4.85 -2.68 -7.81
C MET A 31 -3.99 -3.48 -8.79
N LEU A 32 -2.69 -3.48 -8.59
CA LEU A 32 -1.73 -4.13 -9.48
C LEU A 32 -1.04 -5.28 -8.76
N ILE A 33 -0.80 -6.36 -9.49
CA ILE A 33 -0.04 -7.52 -9.00
C ILE A 33 1.39 -7.35 -9.46
N THR A 34 2.34 -7.30 -8.50
CA THR A 34 3.74 -7.02 -8.81
C THR A 34 4.47 -8.21 -9.45
N GLY A 35 3.97 -9.43 -9.26
CA GLY A 35 4.67 -10.64 -9.71
C GLY A 35 5.87 -11.02 -8.83
N VAL A 36 6.08 -10.30 -7.74
CA VAL A 36 7.16 -10.52 -6.78
C VAL A 36 6.52 -10.91 -5.46
N THR A 37 7.08 -11.94 -4.79
CA THR A 37 6.52 -12.41 -3.53
C THR A 37 6.87 -11.48 -2.36
N SER A 38 6.02 -11.48 -1.34
CA SER A 38 6.25 -10.69 -0.12
C SER A 38 7.50 -11.13 0.65
N ALA A 39 7.92 -12.38 0.47
CA ALA A 39 9.11 -12.93 1.11
C ALA A 39 10.40 -12.69 0.32
N ASP A 40 10.32 -12.17 -0.91
CA ASP A 40 11.49 -11.90 -1.73
C ASP A 40 12.32 -10.78 -1.10
N SER A 41 13.57 -11.04 -0.73
CA SER A 41 14.45 -10.05 -0.11
C SER A 41 14.78 -8.87 -1.04
N LEU A 42 14.62 -9.04 -2.36
CA LEU A 42 14.86 -8.03 -3.36
C LEU A 42 13.57 -7.42 -3.90
N LYS A 43 12.45 -7.58 -3.18
CA LYS A 43 11.13 -7.13 -3.67
C LYS A 43 11.10 -5.64 -4.00
N THR A 44 11.73 -4.81 -3.21
CA THR A 44 11.76 -3.36 -3.45
C THR A 44 12.60 -3.01 -4.67
N GLU A 45 13.80 -3.58 -4.78
CA GLU A 45 14.66 -3.32 -5.93
C GLU A 45 14.05 -3.77 -7.25
N LYS A 46 13.29 -4.86 -7.24
CA LYS A 46 12.63 -5.39 -8.45
C LYS A 46 11.42 -4.56 -8.89
N THR A 47 10.75 -3.88 -7.97
CA THR A 47 9.49 -3.19 -8.25
C THR A 47 9.56 -1.67 -8.08
N LEU A 48 10.28 -1.20 -7.07
CA LEU A 48 10.37 0.22 -6.70
C LEU A 48 11.83 0.57 -6.36
N PRO A 49 12.75 0.49 -7.35
CA PRO A 49 14.19 0.62 -7.08
C PRO A 49 14.60 2.01 -6.56
N GLN A 50 13.76 3.02 -6.74
CA GLN A 50 14.01 4.37 -6.25
C GLN A 50 13.73 4.55 -4.75
N LEU A 51 13.17 3.54 -4.09
CA LEU A 51 12.84 3.60 -2.66
C LEU A 51 13.84 2.81 -1.82
N THR A 52 13.94 3.19 -0.55
CA THR A 52 14.58 2.34 0.45
C THR A 52 13.78 1.04 0.62
N PRO A 53 14.41 -0.07 1.00
CA PRO A 53 13.73 -1.36 1.11
C PRO A 53 12.49 -1.31 2.01
N ILE A 54 11.38 -1.84 1.51
CA ILE A 54 10.14 -2.00 2.26
C ILE A 54 10.29 -3.15 3.24
N LYS A 55 10.12 -2.88 4.53
CA LYS A 55 10.36 -3.86 5.60
C LYS A 55 9.08 -4.48 6.15
N ALA A 56 7.94 -3.85 5.94
CA ALA A 56 6.67 -4.30 6.52
C ALA A 56 5.50 -3.99 5.59
N PHE A 57 4.43 -4.74 5.73
CA PHE A 57 3.17 -4.52 5.03
C PHE A 57 2.05 -4.29 6.03
N PRO A 58 1.08 -3.43 5.73
CA PRO A 58 1.05 -2.55 4.56
C PRO A 58 2.01 -1.36 4.72
N THR A 59 2.50 -0.85 3.60
CA THR A 59 3.27 0.41 3.56
C THR A 59 2.55 1.39 2.65
N THR A 60 2.34 2.60 3.12
CA THR A 60 1.72 3.68 2.35
C THR A 60 2.78 4.70 1.96
N ILE A 61 2.81 5.05 0.67
CA ILE A 61 3.75 6.02 0.13
C ILE A 61 2.95 7.22 -0.38
N PHE A 62 3.25 8.40 0.16
CA PHE A 62 2.63 9.65 -0.24
C PHE A 62 3.51 10.35 -1.26
N ILE A 63 2.99 10.57 -2.47
CA ILE A 63 3.70 11.21 -3.57
C ILE A 63 3.05 12.54 -3.86
N GLY A 64 3.84 13.61 -3.87
CA GLY A 64 3.35 14.96 -4.14
C GLY A 64 3.08 15.21 -5.63
N LYS A 65 2.53 16.37 -5.93
CA LYS A 65 2.25 16.80 -7.32
C LYS A 65 3.50 16.89 -8.18
N ASP A 66 4.66 17.06 -7.56
CA ASP A 66 5.96 17.10 -8.23
C ASP A 66 6.54 15.71 -8.52
N GLY A 67 5.83 14.65 -8.18
CA GLY A 67 6.27 13.27 -8.37
C GLY A 67 7.26 12.78 -7.30
N LYS A 68 7.53 13.57 -6.28
CA LYS A 68 8.49 13.21 -5.23
C LYS A 68 7.80 12.57 -4.03
N VAL A 69 8.47 11.59 -3.41
CA VAL A 69 7.99 10.97 -2.18
C VAL A 69 8.06 11.98 -1.03
N LYS A 70 6.92 12.24 -0.40
CA LYS A 70 6.80 13.21 0.69
C LYS A 70 6.74 12.55 2.06
N LYS A 71 6.18 11.34 2.13
CA LYS A 71 6.05 10.60 3.38
C LYS A 71 5.91 9.12 3.09
N ILE A 72 6.48 8.30 3.96
CA ILE A 72 6.30 6.84 3.96
C ILE A 72 5.78 6.44 5.34
N HIS A 73 4.67 5.71 5.35
CA HIS A 73 4.07 5.19 6.58
C HIS A 73 4.02 3.68 6.53
N SER A 74 4.64 3.01 7.50
CA SER A 74 4.60 1.55 7.63
C SER A 74 3.53 1.15 8.63
N GLY A 75 2.74 0.12 8.29
CA GLY A 75 1.70 -0.39 9.14
C GLY A 75 0.34 0.27 8.93
N PHE A 76 -0.64 -0.21 9.66
CA PHE A 76 -2.03 0.26 9.58
C PHE A 76 -2.70 0.09 10.94
N GLU A 77 -3.29 1.19 11.44
CA GLU A 77 -4.07 1.17 12.68
C GLU A 77 -5.55 0.97 12.31
N GLY A 78 -6.00 -0.28 12.42
CA GLY A 78 -7.38 -0.66 12.07
C GLY A 78 -8.42 -0.22 13.10
N PRO A 79 -9.73 -0.40 12.79
CA PRO A 79 -10.81 -0.01 13.69
C PRO A 79 -10.73 -0.62 15.10
N GLY A 80 -10.14 -1.81 15.22
CA GLY A 80 -9.98 -2.48 16.51
C GLY A 80 -9.01 -1.80 17.48
N THR A 81 -8.22 -0.83 17.03
CA THR A 81 -7.28 -0.09 17.87
C THR A 81 -7.91 1.14 18.55
N GLY A 82 -9.20 1.44 18.29
CA GLY A 82 -9.93 2.53 18.93
C GLY A 82 -9.36 3.91 18.64
N ALA A 83 -8.85 4.60 19.67
CA ALA A 83 -8.31 5.95 19.53
C ALA A 83 -7.14 6.04 18.56
N ARG A 84 -6.32 4.99 18.44
CA ARG A 84 -5.22 4.95 17.46
C ARG A 84 -5.75 4.99 16.02
N HIS A 85 -6.85 4.32 15.76
CA HIS A 85 -7.47 4.33 14.44
C HIS A 85 -7.96 5.74 14.08
N ASP A 86 -8.58 6.44 15.02
CA ASP A 86 -9.05 7.80 14.81
C ASP A 86 -7.90 8.76 14.53
N LEU A 87 -6.81 8.68 15.30
CA LEU A 87 -5.60 9.45 15.05
C LEU A 87 -4.97 9.14 13.70
N PHE A 88 -4.92 7.88 13.33
CA PHE A 88 -4.40 7.44 12.03
C PHE A 88 -5.18 8.08 10.88
N LYS A 89 -6.51 8.04 10.95
CA LYS A 89 -7.36 8.64 9.92
C LYS A 89 -7.16 10.15 9.83
N GLU A 90 -7.09 10.83 10.98
CA GLU A 90 -6.88 12.27 11.04
C GLU A 90 -5.56 12.68 10.41
N GLU A 91 -4.47 12.01 10.76
CA GLU A 91 -3.15 12.29 10.20
C GLU A 91 -3.08 11.98 8.70
N PHE A 92 -3.72 10.90 8.28
CA PHE A 92 -3.81 10.52 6.87
C PHE A 92 -4.50 11.63 6.06
N GLU A 93 -5.64 12.13 6.54
CA GLU A 93 -6.38 13.20 5.88
C GLU A 93 -5.58 14.51 5.85
N LYS A 94 -4.90 14.85 6.92
CA LYS A 94 -4.02 16.04 6.97
C LYS A 94 -2.91 15.95 5.93
N THR A 95 -2.28 14.79 5.82
CA THR A 95 -1.21 14.58 4.85
C THR A 95 -1.72 14.76 3.43
N ILE A 96 -2.84 14.13 3.08
CA ILE A 96 -3.42 14.24 1.75
C ILE A 96 -3.84 15.68 1.44
N THR A 97 -4.51 16.35 2.38
CA THR A 97 -4.94 17.74 2.22
C THR A 97 -3.74 18.64 1.96
N SER A 98 -2.65 18.45 2.70
CA SER A 98 -1.41 19.21 2.52
C SER A 98 -0.83 19.01 1.11
N LEU A 99 -0.87 17.79 0.58
CA LEU A 99 -0.31 17.47 -0.74
C LEU A 99 -1.17 17.97 -1.89
N LEU A 100 -2.46 18.23 -1.65
CA LEU A 100 -3.38 18.73 -2.67
C LEU A 100 -3.34 20.25 -2.84
N LYS A 101 -2.67 20.94 -1.96
CA LYS A 101 -2.56 22.42 -2.01
C LYS A 101 -1.66 22.92 -3.13
#